data_f38f62acbd7b5f22916bcce49ff7c45f
#
_entry.id   f38f62acbd7b5f22916bcce49ff7c45f
#
_cell.length_a   1.000
_cell.length_b   1.000
_cell.length_c   1.000
_cell.angle_alpha   90.00
_cell.angle_beta   90.00
_cell.angle_gamma   90.00
#
_symmetry.space_group_name_H-M   'P 1'
#
loop_
_entity.id
_entity.type
_entity.pdbx_description
1 polymer ?
#
loop_
_entity_poly.entity_id
_entity_poly.type
_entity_poly.pdbx_seq_one_letter_code
_entity_poly.pdbx_strand_id
1 'polypeptide(L)'
;RQSYRYATSPDTLETVADSPKGESLHVKDPVAFRINPGSTELAYCHHPFSWASSNTGLTRQVGANDVFELIDEDILPRGNSWDVACSRLTERLPIPKIGPFSDIPAISLYFYDGAECLRPLDQNPKAAKRPRGYSCEELGGLAWGWDHEFPKFSKISIDFPLFLSPHSTGCSRYASALFLEDGSLLGSWQQAQSDGSQPLVSNHLGQSEITRILGG
;
A
#
# COMPACT_ATOMS: atom_id res chain seq x y z
N ARG A 1 -11.32 24.65 1.48
CA ARG A 1 -10.03 23.95 1.56
C ARG A 1 -9.10 24.54 0.54
N GLN A 2 -7.87 24.84 0.92
CA GLN A 2 -6.82 25.31 0.03
C GLN A 2 -5.94 24.13 -0.36
N SER A 3 -5.70 23.97 -1.65
CA SER A 3 -4.73 23.02 -2.18
C SER A 3 -3.40 23.72 -2.41
N TYR A 4 -2.31 23.01 -2.20
CA TYR A 4 -0.97 23.53 -2.40
C TYR A 4 -0.24 22.70 -3.44
N ARG A 5 0.49 23.35 -4.32
CA ARG A 5 1.45 22.69 -5.21
C ARG A 5 2.81 22.67 -4.55
N TYR A 6 3.47 21.54 -4.63
CA TYR A 6 4.89 21.48 -4.30
C TYR A 6 5.67 22.17 -5.39
N ALA A 7 6.49 23.11 -4.96
CA ALA A 7 7.42 23.82 -5.82
C ALA A 7 8.85 23.36 -5.51
N THR A 8 9.77 23.66 -6.41
CA THR A 8 11.20 23.35 -6.25
C THR A 8 11.87 24.15 -5.13
N SER A 9 11.20 25.17 -4.62
CA SER A 9 11.64 26.00 -3.50
C SER A 9 10.44 26.34 -2.62
N PRO A 10 10.61 26.46 -1.28
CA PRO A 10 9.57 26.92 -0.39
C PRO A 10 8.98 28.27 -0.79
N ASP A 11 9.80 29.15 -1.36
CA ASP A 11 9.39 30.48 -1.80
C ASP A 11 8.48 30.49 -3.03
N THR A 12 8.38 29.35 -3.72
CA THR A 12 7.53 29.16 -4.89
C THR A 12 6.30 28.30 -4.61
N LEU A 13 5.99 28.04 -3.35
CA LEU A 13 4.80 27.32 -2.96
C LEU A 13 3.57 28.18 -3.24
N GLU A 14 2.80 27.78 -4.22
CA GLU A 14 1.57 28.48 -4.62
C GLU A 14 0.35 27.82 -4.01
N THR A 15 -0.59 28.63 -3.51
CA THR A 15 -1.94 28.19 -3.22
C THR A 15 -2.69 28.07 -4.54
N VAL A 16 -3.14 26.87 -4.87
CA VAL A 16 -4.06 26.68 -5.99
C VAL A 16 -5.50 26.95 -5.55
N ALA A 17 -6.36 27.22 -6.52
CA ALA A 17 -7.78 27.46 -6.26
C ALA A 17 -8.38 26.36 -5.39
N ASP A 18 -9.29 26.75 -4.52
CA ASP A 18 -10.00 25.80 -3.65
C ASP A 18 -10.70 24.76 -4.49
N SER A 19 -10.48 23.50 -4.14
CA SER A 19 -11.24 22.44 -4.74
C SER A 19 -12.66 22.41 -4.15
N PRO A 20 -13.69 22.45 -4.97
CA PRO A 20 -15.07 22.40 -4.47
C PRO A 20 -15.38 21.05 -3.80
N LYS A 21 -14.56 20.01 -3.99
CA LYS A 21 -14.77 18.68 -3.45
C LYS A 21 -13.84 18.32 -2.28
N GLY A 22 -13.04 19.26 -1.82
CA GLY A 22 -12.10 19.02 -0.72
C GLY A 22 -11.06 17.96 -1.04
N GLU A 23 -10.43 18.07 -2.19
CA GLU A 23 -9.43 17.13 -2.70
C GLU A 23 -8.25 16.95 -1.76
N SER A 24 -7.56 15.83 -1.99
CA SER A 24 -6.33 15.46 -1.30
C SER A 24 -5.27 16.53 -1.50
N LEU A 25 -4.59 16.88 -0.43
CA LEU A 25 -3.43 17.79 -0.49
C LEU A 25 -2.23 17.14 -1.20
N HIS A 26 -2.17 15.81 -1.18
CA HIS A 26 -1.06 15.06 -1.73
C HIS A 26 -1.54 13.70 -2.22
N VAL A 27 -1.19 13.37 -3.46
CA VAL A 27 -1.47 12.08 -4.09
C VAL A 27 -0.15 11.47 -4.54
N LYS A 28 0.09 10.18 -4.22
CA LYS A 28 1.33 9.47 -4.54
C LYS A 28 1.15 7.94 -4.54
N ASP A 29 2.24 7.25 -4.81
CA ASP A 29 2.39 5.79 -4.69
C ASP A 29 1.28 5.03 -5.45
N PRO A 30 1.14 5.23 -6.77
CA PRO A 30 0.12 4.55 -7.56
C PRO A 30 0.43 3.07 -7.73
N VAL A 31 -0.61 2.24 -7.65
CA VAL A 31 -0.57 0.80 -7.93
C VAL A 31 -1.60 0.49 -9.02
N ALA A 32 -1.12 0.04 -10.18
CA ALA A 32 -1.99 -0.28 -11.31
C ALA A 32 -2.15 -1.80 -11.45
N PHE A 33 -3.39 -2.25 -11.62
CA PHE A 33 -3.71 -3.65 -11.84
C PHE A 33 -5.00 -3.82 -12.64
N ARG A 34 -5.30 -5.07 -13.01
CA ARG A 34 -6.53 -5.41 -13.72
C ARG A 34 -7.30 -6.46 -12.94
N ILE A 35 -8.56 -6.19 -12.66
CA ILE A 35 -9.51 -7.18 -12.15
C ILE A 35 -10.23 -7.84 -13.33
N ASN A 36 -10.70 -7.02 -14.26
CA ASN A 36 -11.41 -7.48 -15.45
C ASN A 36 -10.61 -7.18 -16.72
N PRO A 37 -10.70 -8.01 -17.76
CA PRO A 37 -10.13 -7.70 -19.05
C PRO A 37 -10.67 -6.36 -19.60
N GLY A 38 -9.75 -5.51 -20.07
CA GLY A 38 -10.12 -4.23 -20.71
C GLY A 38 -10.31 -3.05 -19.77
N SER A 39 -10.18 -3.24 -18.46
CA SER A 39 -10.20 -2.14 -17.48
C SER A 39 -8.92 -2.14 -16.65
N THR A 40 -8.32 -0.98 -16.45
CA THR A 40 -7.20 -0.80 -15.53
C THR A 40 -7.71 -0.07 -14.29
N GLU A 41 -7.45 -0.65 -13.14
CA GLU A 41 -7.66 -0.05 -11.84
C GLU A 41 -6.37 0.65 -11.42
N LEU A 42 -6.48 1.82 -10.81
CA LEU A 42 -5.36 2.55 -10.24
C LEU A 42 -5.70 2.92 -8.80
N ALA A 43 -5.10 2.21 -7.86
CA ALA A 43 -5.11 2.61 -6.46
C ALA A 43 -3.99 3.61 -6.20
N TYR A 44 -4.21 4.53 -5.28
CA TYR A 44 -3.24 5.57 -4.94
C TYR A 44 -3.36 5.97 -3.48
N CYS A 45 -2.24 6.39 -2.90
CA CYS A 45 -2.22 6.97 -1.57
C CYS A 45 -2.57 8.45 -1.64
N HIS A 46 -3.43 8.91 -0.75
CA HIS A 46 -3.69 10.34 -0.59
C HIS A 46 -3.74 10.76 0.87
N HIS A 47 -3.44 12.04 1.10
CA HIS A 47 -3.39 12.65 2.42
C HIS A 47 -4.38 13.80 2.48
N PRO A 48 -5.60 13.58 2.98
CA PRO A 48 -6.63 14.62 2.98
C PRO A 48 -6.30 15.82 3.88
N PHE A 49 -5.48 15.61 4.92
CA PHE A 49 -5.08 16.67 5.85
C PHE A 49 -3.57 16.75 6.06
N SER A 50 -2.93 15.60 6.16
CA SER A 50 -1.50 15.45 6.33
C SER A 50 -1.10 14.02 6.01
N TRP A 51 0.18 13.78 5.82
CA TRP A 51 0.69 12.42 5.61
C TRP A 51 0.47 11.47 6.81
N ALA A 52 0.06 11.99 7.96
CA ALA A 52 -0.32 11.20 9.14
C ALA A 52 -1.75 10.65 9.08
N SER A 53 -2.49 10.92 8.01
CA SER A 53 -3.82 10.36 7.78
C SER A 53 -3.96 9.94 6.32
N SER A 54 -3.17 8.93 5.95
CA SER A 54 -3.10 8.44 4.58
C SER A 54 -4.17 7.38 4.33
N ASN A 55 -4.92 7.56 3.27
CA ASN A 55 -5.95 6.63 2.80
C ASN A 55 -5.56 6.05 1.44
N THR A 56 -6.25 4.99 1.01
CA THR A 56 -6.14 4.44 -0.34
C THR A 56 -7.37 4.79 -1.16
N GLY A 57 -7.21 5.66 -2.15
CA GLY A 57 -8.22 5.93 -3.15
C GLY A 57 -8.13 4.97 -4.34
N LEU A 58 -9.22 4.83 -5.08
CA LEU A 58 -9.33 4.00 -6.27
C LEU A 58 -9.91 4.78 -7.42
N THR A 59 -9.25 4.70 -8.57
CA THR A 59 -9.78 5.14 -9.84
C THR A 59 -9.82 3.99 -10.84
N ARG A 60 -10.64 4.13 -11.87
CA ARG A 60 -10.77 3.15 -12.97
C ARG A 60 -10.64 3.84 -14.29
N GLN A 61 -9.88 3.24 -15.21
CA GLN A 61 -9.79 3.69 -16.59
C GLN A 61 -11.14 3.58 -17.30
N VAL A 62 -11.55 4.65 -17.98
CA VAL A 62 -12.80 4.73 -18.71
C VAL A 62 -12.54 4.82 -20.20
N GLY A 63 -13.03 3.83 -20.94
CA GLY A 63 -12.86 3.76 -22.39
C GLY A 63 -11.42 3.48 -22.82
N ALA A 64 -11.10 3.82 -24.06
CA ALA A 64 -9.75 3.65 -24.66
C ALA A 64 -8.81 4.81 -24.37
N ASN A 65 -9.24 5.82 -23.67
CA ASN A 65 -8.49 7.02 -23.35
C ASN A 65 -7.78 6.87 -22.00
N ASP A 66 -6.69 7.59 -21.80
CA ASP A 66 -5.93 7.63 -20.51
C ASP A 66 -6.66 8.43 -19.42
N VAL A 67 -7.98 8.35 -19.38
CA VAL A 67 -8.81 9.02 -18.39
C VAL A 67 -9.20 8.01 -17.31
N PHE A 68 -9.00 8.42 -16.07
CA PHE A 68 -9.37 7.65 -14.89
C PHE A 68 -10.48 8.37 -14.13
N GLU A 69 -11.56 7.67 -13.81
CA GLU A 69 -12.64 8.18 -12.97
C GLU A 69 -12.50 7.67 -11.54
N LEU A 70 -12.80 8.54 -10.58
CA LEU A 70 -12.81 8.19 -9.16
C LEU A 70 -13.95 7.20 -8.88
N ILE A 71 -13.59 6.07 -8.28
CA ILE A 71 -14.52 5.04 -7.82
C ILE A 71 -14.81 5.19 -6.34
N ASP A 72 -13.74 5.35 -5.53
CA ASP A 72 -13.83 5.47 -4.08
C ASP A 72 -12.61 6.23 -3.53
N GLU A 73 -12.81 7.00 -2.48
CA GLU A 73 -11.74 7.74 -1.82
C GLU A 73 -11.04 6.93 -0.72
N ASP A 74 -11.63 5.81 -0.26
CA ASP A 74 -11.08 5.01 0.82
C ASP A 74 -11.48 3.53 0.74
N ILE A 75 -10.90 2.80 -0.20
CA ILE A 75 -11.18 1.37 -0.39
C ILE A 75 -10.56 0.45 0.67
N LEU A 76 -9.61 0.95 1.46
CA LEU A 76 -8.92 0.20 2.50
C LEU A 76 -8.84 1.05 3.79
N PRO A 77 -9.95 1.16 4.53
CA PRO A 77 -10.04 2.03 5.70
C PRO A 77 -8.94 1.75 6.73
N ARG A 78 -8.42 2.81 7.32
CA ARG A 78 -7.46 2.71 8.43
C ARG A 78 -8.07 1.95 9.58
N GLY A 79 -7.23 1.22 10.31
CA GLY A 79 -7.64 0.44 11.49
C GLY A 79 -7.60 1.25 12.78
N ASN A 80 -7.69 0.52 13.89
CA ASN A 80 -7.76 1.09 15.23
C ASN A 80 -6.49 0.85 16.06
N SER A 81 -5.50 0.18 15.51
CA SER A 81 -4.29 -0.18 16.23
C SER A 81 -3.03 0.30 15.50
N TRP A 82 -2.31 -0.57 14.85
CA TRP A 82 -1.02 -0.29 14.23
C TRP A 82 -1.11 0.49 12.91
N ASP A 83 -2.25 0.51 12.24
CA ASP A 83 -2.49 1.16 10.94
C ASP A 83 -3.43 2.38 11.04
N VAL A 84 -3.49 2.98 12.20
CA VAL A 84 -4.38 4.12 12.50
C VAL A 84 -4.01 5.40 11.75
N ALA A 85 -2.75 5.58 11.40
CA ALA A 85 -2.27 6.77 10.68
C ALA A 85 -2.16 6.56 9.17
N CYS A 86 -2.03 5.32 8.71
CA CYS A 86 -1.86 5.00 7.30
C CYS A 86 -2.50 3.65 6.98
N SER A 87 -3.16 3.59 5.83
CA SER A 87 -3.54 2.34 5.18
C SER A 87 -3.36 2.56 3.67
N ARG A 88 -2.20 2.14 3.14
CA ARG A 88 -1.78 2.41 1.76
C ARG A 88 -1.57 1.09 1.02
N LEU A 89 -2.39 0.82 0.03
CA LEU A 89 -2.22 -0.34 -0.85
C LEU A 89 -0.87 -0.24 -1.59
N THR A 90 -0.13 -1.35 -1.62
CA THR A 90 1.16 -1.44 -2.29
C THR A 90 1.18 -2.45 -3.42
N GLU A 91 0.34 -3.50 -3.36
CA GLU A 91 0.28 -4.51 -4.42
C GLU A 91 -1.01 -5.33 -4.33
N ARG A 92 -1.45 -5.84 -5.48
CA ARG A 92 -2.44 -6.90 -5.61
C ARG A 92 -1.77 -8.14 -6.17
N LEU A 93 -1.86 -9.26 -5.45
CA LEU A 93 -1.36 -10.56 -5.87
C LEU A 93 -2.53 -11.54 -6.11
N PRO A 94 -2.91 -11.80 -7.37
CA PRO A 94 -3.89 -12.84 -7.68
C PRO A 94 -3.35 -14.21 -7.27
N ILE A 95 -4.15 -14.99 -6.55
CA ILE A 95 -3.76 -16.34 -6.14
C ILE A 95 -3.98 -17.31 -7.31
N PRO A 96 -2.96 -18.12 -7.70
CA PRO A 96 -3.08 -19.11 -8.75
C PRO A 96 -4.16 -20.15 -8.44
N LYS A 97 -4.79 -20.65 -9.49
CA LYS A 97 -5.81 -21.69 -9.43
C LYS A 97 -5.18 -23.08 -9.28
N ILE A 98 -4.55 -23.33 -8.15
CA ILE A 98 -3.91 -24.62 -7.80
C ILE A 98 -4.36 -25.11 -6.42
N GLY A 99 -4.28 -26.40 -6.19
CA GLY A 99 -4.67 -27.02 -4.92
C GLY A 99 -6.07 -26.60 -4.45
N PRO A 100 -6.25 -26.18 -3.19
CA PRO A 100 -7.55 -25.77 -2.64
C PRO A 100 -8.17 -24.56 -3.36
N PHE A 101 -7.38 -23.83 -4.13
CA PHE A 101 -7.83 -22.64 -4.86
C PHE A 101 -8.35 -22.92 -6.27
N SER A 102 -8.25 -24.19 -6.76
CA SER A 102 -8.64 -24.55 -8.12
C SER A 102 -10.13 -24.32 -8.40
N ASP A 103 -10.97 -24.71 -7.47
CA ASP A 103 -12.44 -24.80 -7.66
C ASP A 103 -13.24 -23.69 -6.97
N ILE A 104 -12.58 -22.76 -6.30
CA ILE A 104 -13.22 -21.61 -5.68
C ILE A 104 -13.17 -20.37 -6.61
N PRO A 105 -13.99 -19.33 -6.42
CA PRO A 105 -13.88 -18.10 -7.16
C PRO A 105 -12.47 -17.48 -7.08
N ALA A 106 -12.12 -16.61 -8.03
CA ALA A 106 -10.83 -15.95 -8.02
C ALA A 106 -10.69 -15.09 -6.76
N ILE A 107 -9.52 -15.20 -6.13
CA ILE A 107 -9.17 -14.51 -4.89
C ILE A 107 -7.82 -13.81 -5.07
N SER A 108 -7.68 -12.64 -4.48
CA SER A 108 -6.41 -11.92 -4.46
C SER A 108 -6.02 -11.53 -3.04
N LEU A 109 -4.73 -11.48 -2.81
CA LEU A 109 -4.11 -10.84 -1.66
C LEU A 109 -3.81 -9.39 -2.00
N TYR A 110 -3.91 -8.53 -1.01
CA TYR A 110 -3.64 -7.11 -1.11
C TYR A 110 -2.64 -6.74 -0.03
N PHE A 111 -1.42 -6.41 -0.45
CA PHE A 111 -0.39 -5.91 0.45
C PHE A 111 -0.65 -4.43 0.71
N TYR A 112 -0.44 -4.00 1.94
CA TYR A 112 -0.57 -2.59 2.28
C TYR A 112 0.41 -2.19 3.36
N ASP A 113 0.78 -0.93 3.34
CA ASP A 113 1.52 -0.31 4.43
C ASP A 113 0.54 0.34 5.40
N GLY A 114 0.75 0.04 6.67
CA GLY A 114 0.09 0.70 7.77
C GLY A 114 1.11 1.44 8.63
N ALA A 115 0.64 2.40 9.41
CA ALA A 115 1.48 3.11 10.36
C ALA A 115 0.69 3.49 11.59
N GLU A 116 1.39 3.53 12.73
CA GLU A 116 0.87 4.11 13.96
C GLU A 116 0.79 5.64 13.87
N CYS A 117 0.31 6.26 14.93
CA CYS A 117 0.39 7.71 15.08
C CYS A 117 1.84 8.17 15.06
N LEU A 118 2.05 9.42 14.63
CA LEU A 118 3.35 10.07 14.72
C LEU A 118 3.82 10.14 16.18
N ARG A 119 5.07 9.76 16.40
CA ARG A 119 5.71 9.84 17.70
C ARG A 119 6.80 10.92 17.70
N PRO A 120 6.96 11.67 18.78
CA PRO A 120 8.10 12.55 18.96
C PRO A 120 9.42 11.79 18.83
N LEU A 121 10.46 12.41 18.27
CA LEU A 121 11.76 11.77 18.03
C LEU A 121 12.50 11.37 19.31
N ASP A 122 12.26 12.03 20.43
CA ASP A 122 12.79 11.66 21.74
C ASP A 122 12.24 10.31 22.25
N GLN A 123 11.03 9.96 21.82
CA GLN A 123 10.40 8.65 22.11
C GLN A 123 10.82 7.57 21.12
N ASN A 124 11.28 7.95 19.92
CA ASN A 124 11.71 7.02 18.89
C ASN A 124 12.95 7.54 18.14
N PRO A 125 14.12 7.64 18.82
CA PRO A 125 15.31 8.28 18.27
C PRO A 125 15.93 7.52 17.08
N LYS A 126 15.58 6.24 16.90
CA LYS A 126 16.09 5.41 15.80
C LYS A 126 15.22 5.47 14.54
N ALA A 127 14.03 6.04 14.64
CA ALA A 127 13.13 6.14 13.50
C ALA A 127 13.61 7.15 12.45
N ALA A 128 13.13 6.99 11.23
CA ALA A 128 13.37 7.96 10.18
C ALA A 128 12.84 9.35 10.60
N LYS A 129 13.70 10.35 10.44
CA LYS A 129 13.33 11.74 10.78
C LYS A 129 12.33 12.26 9.76
N ARG A 130 11.25 12.81 10.27
CA ARG A 130 10.21 13.48 9.47
C ARG A 130 10.17 14.98 9.80
N PRO A 131 9.59 15.81 8.93
CA PRO A 131 9.36 17.22 9.26
C PRO A 131 8.65 17.38 10.61
N ARG A 132 8.94 18.46 11.30
CA ARG A 132 8.36 18.82 12.61
C ARG A 132 8.80 17.92 13.79
N GLY A 133 9.87 17.14 13.65
CA GLY A 133 10.41 16.35 14.75
C GLY A 133 9.58 15.14 15.15
N TYR A 134 8.78 14.62 14.25
CA TYR A 134 8.01 13.39 14.45
C TYR A 134 8.56 12.24 13.63
N SER A 135 8.31 11.02 14.09
CA SER A 135 8.61 9.79 13.39
C SER A 135 7.35 9.02 13.05
N CYS A 136 7.41 8.26 11.99
CA CYS A 136 6.38 7.32 11.58
C CYS A 136 7.07 6.17 10.85
N GLU A 137 6.88 4.97 11.36
CA GLU A 137 7.37 3.78 10.69
C GLU A 137 6.21 3.08 10.01
N GLU A 138 6.42 2.76 8.74
CA GLU A 138 5.47 2.02 7.94
C GLU A 138 5.78 0.54 8.03
N LEU A 139 4.76 -0.24 8.36
CA LEU A 139 4.81 -1.68 8.60
C LEU A 139 3.90 -2.38 7.61
N GLY A 140 4.25 -3.60 7.22
CA GLY A 140 3.51 -4.32 6.20
C GLY A 140 2.31 -5.07 6.73
N GLY A 141 1.18 -4.88 6.07
CA GLY A 141 -0.07 -5.58 6.32
C GLY A 141 -0.56 -6.37 5.13
N LEU A 142 -1.56 -7.20 5.37
CA LEU A 142 -2.20 -8.03 4.37
C LEU A 142 -3.72 -7.97 4.51
N ALA A 143 -4.39 -7.87 3.38
CA ALA A 143 -5.82 -8.06 3.23
C ALA A 143 -6.08 -9.07 2.12
N TRP A 144 -7.31 -9.54 2.00
CA TRP A 144 -7.74 -10.43 0.93
C TRP A 144 -9.14 -10.04 0.45
N GLY A 145 -9.51 -10.48 -0.75
CA GLY A 145 -10.85 -10.29 -1.28
C GLY A 145 -11.14 -11.19 -2.46
N TRP A 146 -12.43 -11.42 -2.71
CA TRP A 146 -12.89 -12.07 -3.92
C TRP A 146 -12.79 -11.09 -5.10
N ASP A 147 -12.23 -11.50 -6.21
CA ASP A 147 -12.07 -10.61 -7.37
C ASP A 147 -13.41 -10.10 -7.89
N HIS A 148 -14.48 -10.90 -7.83
CA HIS A 148 -15.82 -10.50 -8.26
C HIS A 148 -16.53 -9.55 -7.29
N GLU A 149 -16.01 -9.38 -6.07
CA GLU A 149 -16.54 -8.42 -5.08
C GLU A 149 -15.69 -7.15 -4.96
N PHE A 150 -14.59 -7.07 -5.73
CA PHE A 150 -13.72 -5.89 -5.69
C PHE A 150 -14.52 -4.58 -5.84
N PRO A 151 -14.28 -3.53 -5.03
CA PRO A 151 -13.15 -3.32 -4.12
C PRO A 151 -13.40 -3.68 -2.64
N LYS A 152 -14.16 -4.69 -2.34
CA LYS A 152 -14.36 -5.14 -0.96
C LYS A 152 -13.18 -5.99 -0.47
N PHE A 153 -12.60 -5.58 0.65
CA PHE A 153 -11.49 -6.28 1.28
C PHE A 153 -11.80 -6.70 2.71
N SER A 154 -11.15 -7.78 3.12
CA SER A 154 -11.07 -8.22 4.51
C SER A 154 -9.62 -8.16 4.96
N LYS A 155 -9.31 -7.30 5.94
CA LYS A 155 -7.97 -7.25 6.53
C LYS A 155 -7.67 -8.53 7.29
N ILE A 156 -6.49 -9.10 7.06
CA ILE A 156 -5.90 -10.18 7.86
C ILE A 156 -5.13 -9.56 9.02
N SER A 157 -4.41 -8.48 8.76
CA SER A 157 -3.60 -7.76 9.74
C SER A 157 -4.45 -6.75 10.52
N ILE A 158 -5.37 -7.22 11.36
CA ILE A 158 -6.30 -6.35 12.11
C ILE A 158 -5.58 -5.71 13.32
N ASP A 159 -5.04 -6.53 14.20
CA ASP A 159 -4.47 -6.09 15.47
C ASP A 159 -2.97 -5.86 15.41
N PHE A 160 -2.28 -6.56 14.49
CA PHE A 160 -0.84 -6.53 14.34
C PHE A 160 -0.44 -6.50 12.86
N PRO A 161 0.69 -5.86 12.51
CA PRO A 161 1.28 -5.97 11.19
C PRO A 161 1.74 -7.41 10.93
N LEU A 162 1.72 -7.84 9.67
CA LEU A 162 2.18 -9.16 9.28
C LEU A 162 3.67 -9.17 8.93
N PHE A 163 4.18 -8.06 8.40
CA PHE A 163 5.57 -7.92 7.96
C PHE A 163 6.28 -6.87 8.81
N LEU A 164 7.31 -7.31 9.51
CA LEU A 164 8.16 -6.49 10.36
C LEU A 164 9.62 -6.81 10.11
N SER A 165 10.46 -5.79 10.01
CA SER A 165 11.90 -6.01 10.11
C SER A 165 12.27 -6.36 11.55
N PRO A 166 13.17 -7.33 11.76
CA PRO A 166 13.72 -7.59 13.09
C PRO A 166 14.70 -6.51 13.57
N HIS A 167 14.96 -5.50 12.75
CA HIS A 167 15.97 -4.47 12.99
C HIS A 167 15.36 -3.09 13.17
N SER A 168 16.09 -2.21 13.86
CA SER A 168 15.76 -0.81 14.06
C SER A 168 14.33 -0.65 14.62
N THR A 169 13.50 0.12 13.97
CA THR A 169 12.11 0.41 14.37
C THR A 169 11.09 -0.55 13.76
N GLY A 170 11.54 -1.58 13.05
CA GLY A 170 10.67 -2.58 12.45
C GLY A 170 10.16 -2.22 11.06
N CYS A 171 10.57 -1.08 10.49
CA CYS A 171 10.07 -0.64 9.17
C CYS A 171 10.19 -1.74 8.12
N SER A 172 9.05 -2.05 7.48
CA SER A 172 8.93 -3.02 6.39
C SER A 172 7.77 -2.57 5.51
N ARG A 173 8.07 -1.96 4.36
CA ARG A 173 7.09 -1.25 3.56
C ARG A 173 7.27 -1.46 2.05
N TYR A 174 6.31 -0.97 1.27
CA TYR A 174 6.29 -1.11 -0.19
C TYR A 174 6.41 -2.57 -0.63
N ALA A 175 5.75 -3.48 0.11
CA ALA A 175 5.71 -4.87 -0.28
C ALA A 175 5.00 -5.03 -1.62
N SER A 176 5.68 -5.72 -2.54
CA SER A 176 5.19 -6.09 -3.86
C SER A 176 5.55 -7.53 -4.15
N ALA A 177 4.65 -8.26 -4.79
CA ALA A 177 4.89 -9.66 -5.15
C ALA A 177 4.27 -9.98 -6.51
N LEU A 178 4.96 -10.81 -7.28
CA LEU A 178 4.57 -11.19 -8.62
C LEU A 178 4.83 -12.67 -8.87
N PHE A 179 3.82 -13.40 -9.33
CA PHE A 179 4.03 -14.72 -9.93
C PHE A 179 4.66 -14.56 -11.32
N LEU A 180 5.76 -15.27 -11.53
CA LEU A 180 6.46 -15.32 -12.80
C LEU A 180 5.84 -16.38 -13.71
N GLU A 181 6.18 -16.36 -15.00
CA GLU A 181 5.66 -17.29 -16.01
C GLU A 181 5.98 -18.77 -15.70
N ASP A 182 7.11 -19.01 -15.03
CA ASP A 182 7.52 -20.35 -14.59
C ASP A 182 6.79 -20.84 -13.32
N GLY A 183 5.86 -20.05 -12.78
CA GLY A 183 5.11 -20.36 -11.56
C GLY A 183 5.87 -20.09 -10.26
N SER A 184 7.06 -19.50 -10.32
CA SER A 184 7.78 -19.01 -9.16
C SER A 184 7.20 -17.66 -8.68
N LEU A 185 7.53 -17.24 -7.46
CA LEU A 185 7.10 -15.96 -6.88
C LEU A 185 8.32 -15.10 -6.55
N LEU A 186 8.32 -13.88 -7.06
CA LEU A 186 9.26 -12.85 -6.68
C LEU A 186 8.58 -11.85 -5.76
N GLY A 187 9.15 -11.63 -4.58
CA GLY A 187 8.72 -10.59 -3.65
C GLY A 187 9.80 -9.54 -3.47
N SER A 188 9.41 -8.28 -3.28
CA SER A 188 10.33 -7.19 -2.94
C SER A 188 9.69 -6.23 -1.94
N TRP A 189 10.50 -5.68 -1.05
CA TRP A 189 10.05 -4.68 -0.06
C TRP A 189 11.22 -3.85 0.45
N GLN A 190 10.93 -2.71 1.02
CA GLN A 190 11.93 -1.91 1.73
C GLN A 190 11.98 -2.35 3.19
N GLN A 191 13.17 -2.64 3.72
CA GLN A 191 13.35 -3.21 5.05
C GLN A 191 14.42 -2.46 5.86
N ALA A 192 14.10 -2.10 7.10
CA ALA A 192 15.06 -1.54 8.04
C ALA A 192 16.16 -2.55 8.37
N GLN A 193 17.41 -2.06 8.44
CA GLN A 193 18.59 -2.83 8.83
C GLN A 193 19.12 -2.38 10.18
N SER A 194 20.02 -3.17 10.76
CA SER A 194 20.64 -2.88 12.08
C SER A 194 21.46 -1.59 12.11
N ASP A 195 21.98 -1.16 10.96
CA ASP A 195 22.72 0.09 10.78
C ASP A 195 21.81 1.32 10.57
N GLY A 196 20.49 1.13 10.56
CA GLY A 196 19.51 2.17 10.32
C GLY A 196 19.22 2.44 8.83
N SER A 197 19.87 1.76 7.91
CA SER A 197 19.54 1.83 6.48
C SER A 197 18.22 1.13 6.20
N GLN A 198 17.58 1.47 5.06
CA GLN A 198 16.34 0.86 4.61
C GLN A 198 16.44 0.49 3.11
N PRO A 199 17.28 -0.50 2.77
CA PRO A 199 17.41 -0.94 1.38
C PRO A 199 16.13 -1.59 0.86
N LEU A 200 15.97 -1.60 -0.45
CA LEU A 200 15.09 -2.52 -1.14
C LEU A 200 15.70 -3.92 -1.07
N VAL A 201 14.94 -4.87 -0.60
CA VAL A 201 15.31 -6.29 -0.55
C VAL A 201 14.34 -7.11 -1.39
N SER A 202 14.76 -8.29 -1.80
CA SER A 202 13.90 -9.21 -2.56
C SER A 202 14.10 -10.64 -2.10
N ASN A 203 13.08 -11.47 -2.32
CA ASN A 203 13.13 -12.90 -2.14
C ASN A 203 12.45 -13.60 -3.31
N HIS A 204 12.89 -14.79 -3.61
CA HIS A 204 12.38 -15.63 -4.69
C HIS A 204 12.01 -17.01 -4.14
N LEU A 205 10.78 -17.43 -4.37
CA LEU A 205 10.28 -18.77 -4.06
C LEU A 205 10.11 -19.55 -5.36
N GLY A 206 10.78 -20.67 -5.47
CA GLY A 206 10.66 -21.53 -6.65
C GLY A 206 9.27 -22.16 -6.81
N GLN A 207 8.93 -22.56 -8.02
CA GLN A 207 7.63 -23.19 -8.35
C GLN A 207 7.27 -24.36 -7.44
N SER A 208 8.24 -25.24 -7.13
CA SER A 208 8.01 -26.40 -6.27
C SER A 208 7.60 -25.99 -4.85
N GLU A 209 8.20 -24.93 -4.34
CA GLU A 209 7.85 -24.39 -3.02
C GLU A 209 6.47 -23.73 -3.01
N ILE A 210 6.13 -22.97 -4.05
CA ILE A 210 4.80 -22.41 -4.23
C ILE A 210 3.75 -23.52 -4.31
N THR A 211 4.00 -24.56 -5.11
CA THR A 211 3.10 -25.71 -5.20
C THR A 211 2.91 -26.37 -3.84
N ARG A 212 3.98 -26.55 -3.06
CA ARG A 212 3.91 -27.11 -1.70
C ARG A 212 3.11 -26.21 -0.75
N ILE A 213 3.26 -24.87 -0.84
CA ILE A 213 2.57 -23.93 0.04
C ILE A 213 1.08 -23.84 -0.31
N LEU A 214 0.74 -23.77 -1.59
CA LEU A 214 -0.64 -23.57 -2.05
C LEU A 214 -1.37 -24.89 -2.37
N GLY A 215 -0.64 -25.96 -2.58
CA GLY A 215 -1.20 -27.26 -2.97
C GLY A 215 -1.67 -28.14 -1.80
N GLY A 216 -1.24 -27.87 -0.59
CA GLY A 216 -1.64 -28.55 0.64
C GLY A 216 -0.79 -29.78 0.91
#